data_9fc1535905791292fc744c832f6259fe
#
_entry.id   9fc1535905791292fc744c832f6259fe
#
_cell.length_a   1.000
_cell.length_b   1.000
_cell.length_c   1.000
_cell.angle_alpha   90.00
_cell.angle_beta   90.00
_cell.angle_gamma   90.00
#
_symmetry.space_group_name_H-M   'P 1'
#
loop_
_entity.id
_entity.type
_entity.pdbx_description
1 polymer ?
#
loop_
_entity_poly.entity_id
_entity_poly.type
_entity_poly.pdbx_seq_one_letter_code
_entity_poly.pdbx_strand_id
1 'polypeptide(L)'
;MGSKNKLKKFHENNTFKNVIQPDIKEIITKNHILKGKWRKNIFKNNNPIYLELGCGKGEYSTFLAKKNPSKNFIGIDIKGARFWHGAKLSQDYNLENICFLRTKIEYLEKFFEDSEVDEILITFPDPQLKYNRTKHRLTNSKFLKIYN
;
A
#
# COMPACT_ATOMS: atom_id res chain seq x y z
N MET A 1 -16.27 -7.31 -13.83
CA MET A 1 -14.93 -7.82 -14.25
C MET A 1 -14.87 -9.31 -13.92
N GLY A 2 -14.69 -10.16 -14.91
CA GLY A 2 -14.66 -11.62 -14.72
C GLY A 2 -13.45 -12.09 -13.89
N SER A 3 -13.55 -13.28 -13.27
CA SER A 3 -12.50 -13.86 -12.41
C SER A 3 -11.16 -14.04 -13.15
N LYS A 4 -11.17 -14.41 -14.42
CA LYS A 4 -9.98 -14.55 -15.28
C LYS A 4 -9.11 -13.28 -15.32
N ASN A 5 -9.71 -12.09 -15.45
CA ASN A 5 -8.97 -10.84 -15.49
C ASN A 5 -8.36 -10.45 -14.14
N LYS A 6 -8.99 -10.86 -13.02
CA LYS A 6 -8.43 -10.62 -11.69
C LYS A 6 -7.16 -11.45 -11.45
N LEU A 7 -7.21 -12.72 -11.78
CA LEU A 7 -6.04 -13.61 -11.65
C LEU A 7 -4.90 -13.16 -12.55
N LYS A 8 -5.18 -12.82 -13.82
CA LYS A 8 -4.17 -12.29 -14.74
C LYS A 8 -3.46 -11.07 -14.15
N LYS A 9 -4.21 -10.07 -13.70
CA LYS A 9 -3.66 -8.85 -13.08
C LYS A 9 -2.86 -9.14 -11.82
N PHE A 10 -3.33 -10.05 -10.99
CA PHE A 10 -2.65 -10.47 -9.79
C PHE A 10 -1.28 -11.12 -10.11
N HIS A 11 -1.22 -11.98 -11.11
CA HIS A 11 0.03 -12.61 -11.54
C HIS A 11 0.97 -11.60 -12.23
N GLU A 12 0.42 -10.70 -13.05
CA GLU A 12 1.19 -9.68 -13.73
C GLU A 12 1.85 -8.70 -12.75
N ASN A 13 1.21 -8.41 -11.62
CA ASN A 13 1.81 -7.63 -10.54
C ASN A 13 3.14 -8.18 -10.04
N ASN A 14 3.35 -9.51 -10.09
CA ASN A 14 4.61 -10.12 -9.67
C ASN A 14 5.79 -9.80 -10.62
N THR A 15 5.50 -9.29 -11.80
CA THR A 15 6.52 -8.84 -12.77
C THR A 15 6.84 -7.34 -12.61
N PHE A 16 6.05 -6.60 -11.84
CA PHE A 16 6.20 -5.17 -11.67
C PHE A 16 7.21 -4.83 -10.58
N LYS A 17 8.20 -3.99 -10.90
CA LYS A 17 9.23 -3.55 -9.94
C LYS A 17 8.68 -2.75 -8.77
N ASN A 18 7.56 -2.06 -8.98
CA ASN A 18 6.90 -1.20 -8.00
C ASN A 18 5.73 -1.89 -7.28
N VAL A 19 5.68 -3.21 -7.28
CA VAL A 19 4.65 -3.99 -6.58
C VAL A 19 5.28 -5.03 -5.67
N ILE A 20 4.77 -5.10 -4.44
CA ILE A 20 5.17 -6.08 -3.42
C ILE A 20 3.93 -6.86 -3.00
N GLN A 21 3.92 -8.16 -3.28
CA GLN A 21 2.84 -9.09 -2.95
C GLN A 21 3.38 -10.26 -2.12
N PRO A 22 3.67 -10.06 -0.82
CA PRO A 22 4.21 -11.13 0.02
C PRO A 22 3.15 -12.20 0.30
N ASP A 23 3.61 -13.41 0.64
CA ASP A 23 2.72 -14.43 1.16
C ASP A 23 2.23 -14.03 2.55
N ILE A 24 0.90 -13.95 2.70
CA ILE A 24 0.27 -13.58 3.98
C ILE A 24 0.63 -14.57 5.09
N LYS A 25 0.81 -15.85 4.77
CA LYS A 25 1.20 -16.86 5.77
C LYS A 25 2.57 -16.57 6.39
N GLU A 26 3.50 -16.05 5.59
CA GLU A 26 4.81 -15.64 6.09
C GLU A 26 4.71 -14.39 6.98
N ILE A 27 3.89 -13.42 6.59
CA ILE A 27 3.73 -12.16 7.33
C ILE A 27 3.09 -12.37 8.70
N ILE A 28 2.21 -13.34 8.87
CA ILE A 28 1.62 -13.67 10.17
C ILE A 28 2.70 -14.09 11.17
N THR A 29 3.74 -14.78 10.71
CA THR A 29 4.75 -15.40 11.58
C THR A 29 6.00 -14.56 11.79
N LYS A 30 6.37 -13.68 10.85
CA LYS A 30 7.61 -12.89 10.90
C LYS A 30 7.43 -11.50 10.29
N ASN A 31 8.36 -10.59 10.64
CA ASN A 31 8.44 -9.29 9.98
C ASN A 31 8.90 -9.46 8.53
N HIS A 32 8.41 -8.58 7.66
CA HIS A 32 8.84 -8.52 6.27
C HIS A 32 10.28 -7.97 6.18
N ILE A 33 11.04 -8.42 5.19
CA ILE A 33 12.44 -8.04 4.98
C ILE A 33 12.64 -6.54 4.75
N LEU A 34 11.61 -5.83 4.27
CA LEU A 34 11.64 -4.38 4.02
C LEU A 34 11.40 -3.53 5.26
N LYS A 35 11.03 -4.11 6.39
CA LYS A 35 10.82 -3.35 7.63
C LYS A 35 12.08 -2.57 7.99
N GLY A 36 11.97 -1.25 8.13
CA GLY A 36 13.08 -0.33 8.37
C GLY A 36 14.00 -0.07 7.16
N LYS A 37 13.62 -0.55 5.96
CA LYS A 37 14.51 -0.50 4.78
C LYS A 37 13.86 0.05 3.51
N TRP A 38 12.68 0.64 3.60
CA TRP A 38 11.94 1.14 2.44
C TRP A 38 12.72 2.22 1.69
N ARG A 39 13.28 3.21 2.40
CA ARG A 39 14.09 4.27 1.79
C ARG A 39 15.30 3.71 1.07
N LYS A 40 16.03 2.80 1.73
CA LYS A 40 17.27 2.22 1.20
C LYS A 40 17.03 1.26 0.03
N ASN A 41 16.07 0.33 0.19
CA ASN A 41 15.95 -0.82 -0.71
C ASN A 41 14.96 -0.58 -1.85
N ILE A 42 13.91 0.21 -1.63
CA ILE A 42 12.86 0.47 -2.62
C ILE A 42 13.08 1.81 -3.31
N PHE A 43 13.10 2.90 -2.54
CA PHE A 43 13.14 4.24 -3.10
C PHE A 43 14.54 4.74 -3.41
N LYS A 44 15.58 4.21 -2.73
CA LYS A 44 16.99 4.60 -2.86
C LYS A 44 17.22 6.10 -2.64
N ASN A 45 16.44 6.69 -1.74
CA ASN A 45 16.52 8.09 -1.33
C ASN A 45 16.05 8.24 0.13
N ASN A 46 16.20 9.43 0.70
CA ASN A 46 15.81 9.76 2.08
C ASN A 46 14.52 10.62 2.15
N ASN A 47 13.76 10.68 1.06
CA ASN A 47 12.52 11.46 1.03
C ASN A 47 11.48 10.89 2.01
N PRO A 48 10.58 11.74 2.53
CA PRO A 48 9.52 11.28 3.42
C PRO A 48 8.59 10.27 2.74
N ILE A 49 8.10 9.30 3.53
CA ILE A 49 7.23 8.22 3.08
C ILE A 49 5.78 8.51 3.50
N TYR A 50 4.90 8.48 2.52
CA TYR A 50 3.46 8.66 2.64
C TYR A 50 2.75 7.35 2.31
N LEU A 51 1.88 6.87 3.20
CA LEU A 51 1.04 5.70 2.95
C LEU A 51 -0.37 6.12 2.57
N GLU A 52 -0.93 5.55 1.50
CA GLU A 52 -2.37 5.58 1.26
C GLU A 52 -2.97 4.23 1.64
N LEU A 53 -3.82 4.22 2.68
CA LEU A 53 -4.49 3.02 3.15
C LEU A 53 -5.80 2.78 2.39
N GLY A 54 -5.93 1.58 1.81
CA GLY A 54 -7.09 1.24 0.99
C GLY A 54 -7.04 1.94 -0.38
N CYS A 55 -5.89 1.96 -1.03
CA CYS A 55 -5.63 2.72 -2.25
C CYS A 55 -6.49 2.31 -3.47
N GLY A 56 -7.22 1.20 -3.40
CA GLY A 56 -8.10 0.74 -4.46
C GLY A 56 -7.38 0.55 -5.79
N LYS A 57 -7.69 1.36 -6.80
CA LYS A 57 -7.03 1.30 -8.11
C LYS A 57 -5.64 1.94 -8.12
N GLY A 58 -5.25 2.65 -7.06
CA GLY A 58 -3.94 3.32 -6.95
C GLY A 58 -3.81 4.60 -7.76
N GLU A 59 -4.92 5.11 -8.30
CA GLU A 59 -4.91 6.32 -9.14
C GLU A 59 -4.49 7.56 -8.34
N TYR A 60 -4.98 7.69 -7.10
CA TYR A 60 -4.66 8.83 -6.25
C TYR A 60 -3.20 8.81 -5.79
N SER A 61 -2.69 7.67 -5.33
CA SER A 61 -1.26 7.51 -5.00
C SER A 61 -0.37 7.86 -6.20
N THR A 62 -0.73 7.40 -7.40
CA THR A 62 0.01 7.70 -8.63
C THR A 62 -0.02 9.19 -8.98
N PHE A 63 -1.18 9.83 -8.84
CA PHE A 63 -1.32 11.27 -9.04
C PHE A 63 -0.44 12.06 -8.06
N LEU A 64 -0.48 11.70 -6.77
CA LEU A 64 0.34 12.37 -5.75
C LEU A 64 1.83 12.19 -6.02
N ALA A 65 2.28 10.99 -6.38
CA ALA A 65 3.68 10.72 -6.71
C ALA A 65 4.16 11.56 -7.89
N LYS A 66 3.34 11.67 -8.93
CA LYS A 66 3.64 12.50 -10.11
C LYS A 66 3.76 13.99 -9.76
N LYS A 67 2.93 14.48 -8.84
CA LYS A 67 2.92 15.90 -8.41
C LYS A 67 4.00 16.24 -7.38
N ASN A 68 4.51 15.25 -6.66
CA ASN A 68 5.43 15.46 -5.54
C ASN A 68 6.68 14.57 -5.67
N PRO A 69 7.61 14.88 -6.59
CA PRO A 69 8.79 14.05 -6.83
C PRO A 69 9.76 13.97 -5.62
N SER A 70 9.65 14.90 -4.67
CA SER A 70 10.44 14.91 -3.42
C SER A 70 9.83 14.09 -2.28
N LYS A 71 8.77 13.33 -2.54
CA LYS A 71 8.08 12.46 -1.57
C LYS A 71 7.95 11.06 -2.13
N ASN A 72 8.00 10.07 -1.26
CA ASN A 72 7.75 8.67 -1.61
C ASN A 72 6.34 8.26 -1.22
N PHE A 73 5.67 7.48 -2.06
CA PHE A 73 4.30 7.04 -1.83
C PHE A 73 4.21 5.52 -1.84
N ILE A 74 3.42 4.96 -0.92
CA ILE A 74 3.11 3.53 -0.88
C ILE A 74 1.59 3.38 -0.83
N GLY A 75 1.01 2.85 -1.90
CA GLY A 75 -0.42 2.50 -1.93
C GLY A 75 -0.64 1.11 -1.35
N ILE A 76 -1.52 0.98 -0.37
CA ILE A 76 -1.80 -0.28 0.33
C ILE A 76 -3.23 -0.73 0.08
N ASP A 77 -3.40 -1.96 -0.39
CA ASP A 77 -4.71 -2.63 -0.50
C ASP A 77 -4.50 -4.15 -0.37
N ILE A 78 -5.50 -4.84 0.17
CA ILE A 78 -5.50 -6.31 0.23
C ILE A 78 -5.77 -6.95 -1.14
N LYS A 79 -6.41 -6.22 -2.04
CA LYS A 79 -6.80 -6.69 -3.37
C LYS A 79 -5.80 -6.23 -4.43
N GLY A 80 -4.71 -6.97 -4.61
CA GLY A 80 -3.66 -6.64 -5.58
C GLY A 80 -4.15 -6.40 -7.01
N ALA A 81 -5.17 -7.14 -7.46
CA ALA A 81 -5.75 -6.94 -8.79
C ALA A 81 -6.41 -5.55 -8.98
N ARG A 82 -6.75 -4.84 -7.89
CA ARG A 82 -7.30 -3.47 -7.97
C ARG A 82 -6.21 -2.46 -8.25
N PHE A 83 -5.12 -2.46 -7.50
CA PHE A 83 -4.04 -1.49 -7.68
C PHE A 83 -3.12 -1.80 -8.88
N TRP A 84 -3.34 -2.92 -9.58
CA TRP A 84 -2.66 -3.20 -10.85
C TRP A 84 -2.68 -2.01 -11.81
N HIS A 85 -3.82 -1.30 -11.88
CA HIS A 85 -3.97 -0.13 -12.75
C HIS A 85 -2.99 0.99 -12.36
N GLY A 86 -2.94 1.36 -11.09
CA GLY A 86 -2.02 2.39 -10.59
C GLY A 86 -0.55 1.97 -10.76
N ALA A 87 -0.24 0.70 -10.49
CA ALA A 87 1.10 0.16 -10.65
C ALA A 87 1.59 0.24 -12.09
N LYS A 88 0.73 -0.16 -13.04
CA LYS A 88 1.02 -0.05 -14.48
C LYS A 88 1.18 1.40 -14.93
N LEU A 89 0.24 2.25 -14.55
CA LEU A 89 0.26 3.68 -14.89
C LEU A 89 1.52 4.37 -14.36
N SER A 90 1.96 4.02 -13.16
CA SER A 90 3.19 4.56 -12.56
C SER A 90 4.42 4.19 -13.37
N GLN A 91 4.47 2.97 -13.92
CA GLN A 91 5.56 2.55 -14.81
C GLN A 91 5.51 3.28 -16.15
N ASP A 92 4.32 3.44 -16.73
CA ASP A 92 4.14 4.19 -17.98
C ASP A 92 4.59 5.66 -17.84
N TYR A 93 4.50 6.23 -16.63
CA TYR A 93 5.02 7.56 -16.29
C TYR A 93 6.48 7.57 -15.80
N ASN A 94 7.15 6.42 -15.74
CA ASN A 94 8.51 6.28 -15.19
C ASN A 94 8.66 6.86 -13.78
N LEU A 95 7.66 6.68 -12.90
CA LEU A 95 7.72 7.14 -11.53
C LEU A 95 8.53 6.16 -10.66
N GLU A 96 9.57 6.67 -9.99
CA GLU A 96 10.41 5.88 -9.08
C GLU A 96 10.05 6.08 -7.60
N ASN A 97 9.20 7.06 -7.31
CA ASN A 97 8.78 7.45 -5.97
C ASN A 97 7.44 6.85 -5.54
N ILE A 98 7.04 5.74 -6.12
CA ILE A 98 5.78 5.04 -5.79
C ILE A 98 5.96 3.53 -5.81
N CYS A 99 5.36 2.87 -4.81
CA CYS A 99 5.28 1.42 -4.70
C CYS A 99 3.87 1.02 -4.24
N PHE A 100 3.46 -0.19 -4.58
CA PHE A 100 2.19 -0.76 -4.13
C PHE A 100 2.46 -2.01 -3.30
N LEU A 101 1.84 -2.07 -2.12
CA LEU A 101 1.98 -3.17 -1.18
C LEU A 101 0.64 -3.87 -0.97
N ARG A 102 0.61 -5.17 -1.27
CA ARG A 102 -0.55 -6.01 -0.98
C ARG A 102 -0.45 -6.56 0.44
N THR A 103 -1.22 -5.99 1.34
CA THR A 103 -1.35 -6.48 2.72
C THR A 103 -2.66 -6.05 3.36
N LYS A 104 -2.98 -6.67 4.50
CA LYS A 104 -4.01 -6.14 5.41
C LYS A 104 -3.41 -5.01 6.24
N ILE A 105 -4.23 -4.00 6.54
CA ILE A 105 -3.81 -2.85 7.35
C ILE A 105 -3.41 -3.29 8.76
N GLU A 106 -4.03 -4.34 9.28
CA GLU A 106 -3.68 -4.93 10.58
C GLU A 106 -2.23 -5.43 10.70
N TYR A 107 -1.54 -5.59 9.57
CA TYR A 107 -0.16 -6.08 9.52
C TYR A 107 0.87 -4.99 9.19
N LEU A 108 0.52 -3.71 9.24
CA LEU A 108 1.45 -2.61 8.93
C LEU A 108 2.73 -2.66 9.78
N GLU A 109 2.62 -2.99 11.06
CA GLU A 109 3.77 -3.15 11.97
C GLU A 109 4.76 -4.24 11.53
N LYS A 110 4.33 -5.17 10.66
CA LYS A 110 5.21 -6.17 10.06
C LYS A 110 6.06 -5.64 8.92
N PHE A 111 5.65 -4.51 8.34
CA PHE A 111 6.27 -3.90 7.16
C PHE A 111 7.04 -2.61 7.46
N PHE A 112 6.67 -1.91 8.53
CA PHE A 112 7.25 -0.62 8.86
C PHE A 112 7.77 -0.62 10.30
N GLU A 113 8.92 0.03 10.51
CA GLU A 113 9.42 0.36 11.83
C GLU A 113 8.78 1.63 12.36
N ASP A 114 8.92 1.85 13.67
CA ASP A 114 8.48 3.09 14.32
C ASP A 114 9.15 4.29 13.63
N SER A 115 8.36 5.31 13.33
CA SER A 115 8.82 6.53 12.66
C SER A 115 9.39 6.35 11.24
N GLU A 116 9.23 5.18 10.61
CA GLU A 116 9.64 4.99 9.21
C GLU A 116 8.70 5.69 8.22
N VAL A 117 7.43 5.83 8.58
CA VAL A 117 6.37 6.49 7.81
C VAL A 117 6.15 7.90 8.34
N ASP A 118 6.12 8.88 7.45
CA ASP A 118 5.95 10.29 7.82
C ASP A 118 4.48 10.71 7.84
N GLU A 119 3.65 10.15 6.95
CA GLU A 119 2.24 10.51 6.87
C GLU A 119 1.38 9.35 6.38
N ILE A 120 0.16 9.24 6.91
CA ILE A 120 -0.84 8.26 6.50
C ILE A 120 -2.06 8.98 5.92
N LEU A 121 -2.43 8.61 4.71
CA LEU A 121 -3.58 9.11 3.99
C LEU A 121 -4.68 8.05 3.97
N ILE A 122 -5.86 8.43 4.38
CA ILE A 122 -7.06 7.58 4.29
C ILE A 122 -8.06 8.31 3.41
N THR A 123 -8.09 7.93 2.14
CA THR A 123 -8.98 8.52 1.14
C THR A 123 -10.17 7.62 0.90
N PHE A 124 -11.36 8.18 0.87
CA PHE A 124 -12.61 7.44 0.61
C PHE A 124 -12.76 6.14 1.41
N PRO A 125 -12.58 6.15 2.75
CA PRO A 125 -12.74 4.95 3.57
C PRO A 125 -14.17 4.45 3.47
N ASP A 126 -14.34 3.11 3.48
CA ASP A 126 -15.66 2.50 3.57
C ASP A 126 -16.30 2.92 4.91
N PRO A 127 -17.44 3.63 4.91
CA PRO A 127 -18.04 4.16 6.13
C PRO A 127 -18.53 3.07 7.09
N GLN A 128 -18.67 1.81 6.64
CA GLN A 128 -19.11 0.68 7.46
C GLN A 128 -20.34 1.06 8.33
N LEU A 129 -21.44 1.46 7.68
CA LEU A 129 -22.61 2.08 8.32
C LEU A 129 -23.29 1.18 9.37
N LYS A 130 -23.22 -0.15 9.22
CA LYS A 130 -23.81 -1.09 10.18
C LYS A 130 -23.03 -1.07 11.50
N TYR A 131 -23.73 -0.99 12.62
CA TYR A 131 -23.12 -0.96 13.96
C TYR A 131 -22.15 -2.11 14.23
N ASN A 132 -22.50 -3.33 13.86
CA ASN A 132 -21.63 -4.50 14.01
C ASN A 132 -20.38 -4.47 13.13
N ARG A 133 -20.26 -3.53 12.19
CA ARG A 133 -19.10 -3.33 11.32
C ARG A 133 -18.22 -2.14 11.70
N THR A 134 -18.54 -1.39 12.75
CA THR A 134 -17.73 -0.23 13.19
C THR A 134 -16.30 -0.60 13.49
N LYS A 135 -16.03 -1.82 13.97
CA LYS A 135 -14.69 -2.36 14.20
C LYS A 135 -13.81 -2.46 12.92
N HIS A 136 -14.41 -2.39 11.73
CA HIS A 136 -13.71 -2.44 10.44
C HIS A 136 -13.43 -1.06 9.86
N ARG A 137 -13.87 0.02 10.51
CA ARG A 137 -13.53 1.38 10.09
C ARG A 137 -12.04 1.63 10.27
N LEU A 138 -11.37 2.17 9.25
CA LEU A 138 -9.94 2.51 9.32
C LEU A 138 -9.61 3.59 10.35
N THR A 139 -10.61 4.32 10.82
CA THR A 139 -10.50 5.32 11.89
C THR A 139 -10.92 4.77 13.26
N ASN A 140 -11.16 3.46 13.39
CA ASN A 140 -11.45 2.83 14.67
C ASN A 140 -10.20 2.86 15.59
N SER A 141 -10.41 2.92 16.89
CA SER A 141 -9.33 3.00 17.89
C SER A 141 -8.27 1.89 17.76
N LYS A 142 -8.67 0.69 17.33
CA LYS A 142 -7.74 -0.40 17.05
C LYS A 142 -6.74 -0.04 15.94
N PHE A 143 -7.22 0.55 14.84
CA PHE A 143 -6.36 0.96 13.73
C PHE A 143 -5.54 2.21 14.08
N LEU A 144 -6.14 3.17 14.79
CA LEU A 144 -5.41 4.38 15.23
C LEU A 144 -4.20 4.05 16.11
N LYS A 145 -4.26 2.96 16.90
CA LYS A 145 -3.10 2.48 17.68
C LYS A 145 -1.98 1.92 16.80
N ILE A 146 -2.30 1.37 15.64
CA ILE A 146 -1.31 0.88 14.67
C ILE A 146 -0.60 2.05 13.97
N TYR A 147 -1.28 3.19 13.84
CA TYR A 147 -0.75 4.37 13.15
C TYR A 147 0.17 5.24 14.02
N ASN A 148 0.09 5.10 15.35
CA ASN A 148 0.95 5.80 16.31
C ASN A 148 2.28 5.07 16.50
#